data_0a5ad67e4298cc80682cacbedff4421f
#
_entry.id   0a5ad67e4298cc80682cacbedff4421f
#
_cell.length_a   1.000
_cell.length_b   1.000
_cell.length_c   1.000
_cell.angle_alpha   90.00
_cell.angle_beta   90.00
_cell.angle_gamma   90.00
#
_symmetry.space_group_name_H-M   'P 1'
#
loop_
_entity.id
_entity.type
_entity.pdbx_description
1 polymer ?
#
loop_
_entity_poly.entity_id
_entity_poly.type
_entity_poly.pdbx_seq_one_letter_code
_entity_poly.pdbx_strand_id
1 'polypeptide(L)'
;MRRMYMVLLVLFPSVVMAADGQEAMKTLASAGALHCVFATAIATNWESETYQSRPQKGFSFTIEAIDPVRGNAKAVSTGGASHLEMIALPNIRHFLGFTASGDLNATSVHGFFASDKGGLLASHSVHMAGEPPRTSQHYGICNAK
;
A
#
# COMPACT_ATOMS: atom_id res chain seq x y z
N MET A 1 23.21 59.11 -13.80
CA MET A 1 22.68 58.23 -12.74
C MET A 1 22.29 56.90 -13.34
N ARG A 2 23.10 55.84 -13.12
CA ARG A 2 22.91 54.49 -13.66
C ARG A 2 22.21 53.66 -12.61
N ARG A 3 20.93 53.31 -12.79
CA ARG A 3 20.17 52.44 -11.90
C ARG A 3 20.60 50.98 -12.14
N MET A 4 21.26 50.41 -11.11
CA MET A 4 21.65 49.01 -11.07
C MET A 4 20.43 48.18 -10.55
N TYR A 5 19.82 47.37 -11.42
CA TYR A 5 18.77 46.46 -11.01
C TYR A 5 19.41 45.17 -10.47
N MET A 6 19.23 44.94 -9.18
CA MET A 6 19.66 43.71 -8.51
C MET A 6 18.61 42.62 -8.77
N VAL A 7 18.93 41.64 -9.62
CA VAL A 7 18.08 40.47 -9.87
C VAL A 7 18.29 39.52 -8.72
N LEU A 8 17.30 39.37 -7.86
CA LEU A 8 17.26 38.38 -6.77
C LEU A 8 16.89 37.03 -7.36
N LEU A 9 17.87 36.12 -7.50
CA LEU A 9 17.63 34.74 -7.92
C LEU A 9 17.05 33.97 -6.71
N VAL A 10 15.72 33.72 -6.73
CA VAL A 10 15.05 32.86 -5.76
C VAL A 10 15.26 31.42 -6.21
N LEU A 11 16.18 30.71 -5.57
CA LEU A 11 16.39 29.28 -5.73
C LEU A 11 15.23 28.55 -5.01
N PHE A 12 14.33 27.97 -5.77
CA PHE A 12 13.28 27.11 -5.24
C PHE A 12 13.87 25.74 -4.84
N PRO A 13 13.55 25.22 -3.65
CA PRO A 13 14.00 23.90 -3.18
C PRO A 13 13.11 22.79 -3.76
N SER A 14 13.11 22.62 -5.09
CA SER A 14 12.25 21.62 -5.77
C SER A 14 12.94 20.27 -5.99
N VAL A 15 14.22 20.12 -5.60
CA VAL A 15 15.03 18.95 -5.98
C VAL A 15 14.92 17.79 -4.99
N VAL A 16 14.60 18.05 -3.72
CA VAL A 16 14.62 17.01 -2.66
C VAL A 16 13.44 16.03 -2.79
N MET A 17 12.24 16.52 -3.08
CA MET A 17 11.05 15.66 -3.19
C MET A 17 11.09 14.68 -4.38
N ALA A 18 11.81 15.00 -5.45
CA ALA A 18 11.93 14.13 -6.63
C ALA A 18 12.87 12.93 -6.38
N ALA A 19 13.91 13.10 -5.55
CA ALA A 19 14.87 12.04 -5.23
C ALA A 19 14.24 10.94 -4.34
N ASP A 20 13.49 11.33 -3.33
CA ASP A 20 12.83 10.40 -2.40
C ASP A 20 11.76 9.54 -3.09
N GLY A 21 10.99 10.13 -4.00
CA GLY A 21 10.00 9.39 -4.79
C GLY A 21 10.64 8.36 -5.74
N GLN A 22 11.80 8.68 -6.34
CA GLN A 22 12.50 7.76 -7.22
C GLN A 22 13.13 6.59 -6.43
N GLU A 23 13.64 6.83 -5.23
CA GLU A 23 14.18 5.79 -4.36
C GLU A 23 13.08 4.85 -3.85
N ALA A 24 11.92 5.37 -3.45
CA ALA A 24 10.77 4.57 -3.05
C ALA A 24 10.27 3.67 -4.19
N MET A 25 10.21 4.19 -5.43
CA MET A 25 9.86 3.38 -6.60
C MET A 25 10.88 2.28 -6.89
N LYS A 26 12.19 2.55 -6.75
CA LYS A 26 13.24 1.52 -6.89
C LYS A 26 13.10 0.46 -5.80
N THR A 27 12.89 0.86 -4.55
CA THR A 27 12.67 -0.05 -3.43
C THR A 27 11.48 -0.96 -3.70
N LEU A 28 10.35 -0.41 -4.15
CA LEU A 28 9.19 -1.20 -4.54
C LEU A 28 9.52 -2.14 -5.71
N ALA A 29 10.20 -1.66 -6.74
CA ALA A 29 10.51 -2.43 -7.95
C ALA A 29 11.46 -3.61 -7.68
N SER A 30 12.39 -3.48 -6.73
CA SER A 30 13.38 -4.50 -6.38
C SER A 30 12.91 -5.45 -5.27
N ALA A 31 11.82 -5.13 -4.56
CA ALA A 31 11.37 -5.94 -3.43
C ALA A 31 10.95 -7.35 -3.85
N GLY A 32 11.66 -8.36 -3.34
CA GLY A 32 11.29 -9.79 -3.44
C GLY A 32 10.33 -10.24 -2.33
N ALA A 33 10.30 -9.50 -1.23
CA ALA A 33 9.34 -9.65 -0.15
C ALA A 33 9.03 -8.29 0.49
N LEU A 34 7.81 -8.18 1.07
CA LEU A 34 7.30 -6.98 1.74
C LEU A 34 6.66 -7.38 3.05
N HIS A 35 7.14 -6.83 4.17
CA HIS A 35 6.45 -6.97 5.46
C HIS A 35 5.52 -5.78 5.68
N CYS A 36 4.21 -6.02 5.71
CA CYS A 36 3.17 -5.00 5.79
C CYS A 36 2.54 -4.97 7.18
N VAL A 37 2.39 -3.77 7.74
CA VAL A 37 1.73 -3.49 9.02
C VAL A 37 0.64 -2.46 8.80
N PHE A 38 -0.60 -2.81 9.11
CA PHE A 38 -1.78 -1.96 8.96
C PHE A 38 -2.28 -1.57 10.35
N ALA A 39 -1.97 -0.36 10.79
CA ALA A 39 -2.32 0.13 12.13
C ALA A 39 -3.71 0.76 12.19
N THR A 40 -4.16 1.40 11.11
CA THR A 40 -5.47 2.06 11.02
C THR A 40 -6.41 1.20 10.19
N ALA A 41 -7.58 0.87 10.75
CA ALA A 41 -8.56 0.02 10.08
C ALA A 41 -9.99 0.45 10.40
N ILE A 42 -10.86 0.34 9.39
CA ILE A 42 -12.31 0.61 9.48
C ILE A 42 -13.04 -0.57 8.83
N ALA A 43 -13.98 -1.17 9.55
CA ALA A 43 -14.93 -2.14 9.01
C ALA A 43 -16.26 -1.48 8.76
N THR A 44 -16.92 -1.83 7.65
CA THR A 44 -18.25 -1.35 7.27
C THR A 44 -19.18 -2.54 7.07
N ASN A 45 -20.27 -2.56 7.83
CA ASN A 45 -21.28 -3.61 7.80
C ASN A 45 -22.64 -3.00 7.45
N TRP A 46 -23.50 -3.79 6.83
CA TRP A 46 -24.90 -3.44 6.65
C TRP A 46 -25.70 -3.83 7.92
N GLU A 47 -26.22 -2.83 8.64
CA GLU A 47 -26.97 -3.00 9.88
C GLU A 47 -28.15 -2.03 9.90
N SER A 48 -29.35 -2.51 10.28
CA SER A 48 -30.55 -1.68 10.42
C SER A 48 -30.83 -0.80 9.18
N GLU A 49 -30.81 -1.41 8.00
CA GLU A 49 -31.10 -0.78 6.70
C GLU A 49 -30.12 0.34 6.28
N THR A 50 -28.90 0.36 6.87
CA THR A 50 -27.87 1.33 6.53
C THR A 50 -26.47 0.75 6.69
N TYR A 51 -25.47 1.36 6.06
CA TYR A 51 -24.08 1.02 6.29
C TYR A 51 -23.55 1.69 7.56
N GLN A 52 -22.97 0.89 8.46
CA GLN A 52 -22.32 1.33 9.69
C GLN A 52 -20.83 1.08 9.62
N SER A 53 -20.03 2.11 9.85
CA SER A 53 -18.56 2.02 9.86
C SER A 53 -18.06 2.12 11.29
N ARG A 54 -17.13 1.20 11.66
CA ARG A 54 -16.54 1.15 13.00
C ARG A 54 -15.02 0.93 12.90
N PRO A 55 -14.22 1.53 13.81
CA PRO A 55 -12.82 1.21 13.93
C PRO A 55 -12.61 -0.30 14.16
N GLN A 56 -11.58 -0.84 13.51
CA GLN A 56 -11.19 -2.24 13.63
C GLN A 56 -9.72 -2.34 14.06
N LYS A 57 -9.36 -3.46 14.68
CA LYS A 57 -7.97 -3.76 15.04
C LYS A 57 -7.13 -3.94 13.77
N GLY A 58 -5.93 -3.36 13.78
CA GLY A 58 -4.94 -3.57 12.74
C GLY A 58 -4.35 -4.99 12.75
N PHE A 59 -3.62 -5.33 11.71
CA PHE A 59 -2.94 -6.62 11.54
C PHE A 59 -1.66 -6.46 10.72
N SER A 60 -0.89 -7.54 10.61
CA SER A 60 0.31 -7.59 9.78
C SER A 60 0.43 -8.91 9.06
N PHE A 61 1.08 -8.90 7.90
CA PHE A 61 1.46 -10.09 7.14
C PHE A 61 2.66 -9.78 6.24
N THR A 62 3.23 -10.83 5.65
CA THR A 62 4.33 -10.70 4.70
C THR A 62 3.84 -11.12 3.32
N ILE A 63 4.19 -10.36 2.29
CA ILE A 63 4.07 -10.75 0.89
C ILE A 63 5.44 -11.27 0.48
N GLU A 64 5.52 -12.49 0.01
CA GLU A 64 6.76 -13.20 -0.35
C GLU A 64 6.69 -13.74 -1.78
N ALA A 65 7.85 -14.20 -2.27
CA ALA A 65 7.99 -14.78 -3.61
C ALA A 65 7.36 -13.89 -4.69
N ILE A 66 7.62 -12.60 -4.61
CA ILE A 66 7.13 -11.62 -5.56
C ILE A 66 7.81 -11.82 -6.90
N ASP A 67 7.05 -12.24 -7.90
CA ASP A 67 7.54 -12.46 -9.28
C ASP A 67 6.82 -11.50 -10.24
N PRO A 68 7.45 -10.37 -10.60
CA PRO A 68 6.85 -9.39 -11.49
C PRO A 68 6.72 -9.87 -12.94
N VAL A 69 7.46 -10.90 -13.34
CA VAL A 69 7.39 -11.46 -14.70
C VAL A 69 6.17 -12.35 -14.85
N ARG A 70 5.89 -13.17 -13.82
CA ARG A 70 4.72 -14.06 -13.79
C ARG A 70 3.47 -13.40 -13.24
N GLY A 71 3.58 -12.22 -12.63
CA GLY A 71 2.45 -11.52 -12.03
C GLY A 71 1.89 -12.21 -10.80
N ASN A 72 2.73 -12.83 -9.96
CA ASN A 72 2.28 -13.55 -8.78
C ASN A 72 3.12 -13.27 -7.52
N ALA A 73 2.57 -13.62 -6.37
CA ALA A 73 3.21 -13.55 -5.07
C ALA A 73 2.50 -14.49 -4.08
N LYS A 74 2.95 -14.51 -2.82
CA LYS A 74 2.28 -15.23 -1.72
C LYS A 74 2.09 -14.32 -0.53
N ALA A 75 0.89 -14.30 0.04
CA ALA A 75 0.67 -13.73 1.37
C ALA A 75 0.95 -14.79 2.43
N VAL A 76 1.75 -14.45 3.45
CA VAL A 76 2.10 -15.32 4.57
C VAL A 76 1.75 -14.63 5.88
N SER A 77 0.93 -15.29 6.68
CA SER A 77 0.52 -14.85 8.02
C SER A 77 0.54 -16.01 9.00
N THR A 78 0.19 -15.75 10.26
CA THR A 78 0.02 -16.80 11.27
C THR A 78 -1.03 -17.85 10.90
N GLY A 79 -1.98 -17.50 10.03
CA GLY A 79 -3.03 -18.40 9.51
C GLY A 79 -2.61 -19.26 8.31
N GLY A 80 -1.38 -19.11 7.81
CA GLY A 80 -0.88 -19.86 6.66
C GLY A 80 -0.45 -18.98 5.49
N ALA A 81 -0.32 -19.61 4.32
CA ALA A 81 0.05 -18.96 3.07
C ALA A 81 -1.08 -19.03 2.04
N SER A 82 -1.27 -17.97 1.27
CA SER A 82 -2.22 -17.91 0.15
C SER A 82 -1.57 -17.32 -1.09
N HIS A 83 -2.04 -17.78 -2.25
CA HIS A 83 -1.62 -17.24 -3.55
C HIS A 83 -2.18 -15.85 -3.79
N LEU A 84 -1.39 -14.98 -4.42
CA LEU A 84 -1.77 -13.63 -4.84
C LEU A 84 -1.48 -13.46 -6.32
N GLU A 85 -2.44 -12.93 -7.05
CA GLU A 85 -2.23 -12.31 -8.36
C GLU A 85 -1.61 -10.92 -8.16
N MET A 86 -0.63 -10.55 -8.98
CA MET A 86 0.02 -9.24 -8.87
C MET A 86 -0.11 -8.45 -10.17
N ILE A 87 -0.46 -7.18 -10.04
CA ILE A 87 -0.42 -6.18 -11.11
C ILE A 87 0.65 -5.17 -10.75
N ALA A 88 1.73 -5.13 -11.53
CA ALA A 88 2.85 -4.22 -11.34
C ALA A 88 2.71 -3.00 -12.27
N LEU A 89 2.66 -1.82 -11.70
CA LEU A 89 2.74 -0.52 -12.37
C LEU A 89 4.03 0.19 -11.93
N PRO A 90 4.50 1.23 -12.62
CA PRO A 90 5.77 1.87 -12.29
C PRO A 90 5.88 2.38 -10.86
N ASN A 91 4.79 2.88 -10.28
CA ASN A 91 4.74 3.51 -8.96
C ASN A 91 3.80 2.81 -7.96
N ILE A 92 3.25 1.64 -8.31
CA ILE A 92 2.34 0.90 -7.44
C ILE A 92 2.35 -0.59 -7.80
N ARG A 93 2.20 -1.46 -6.81
CA ARG A 93 1.90 -2.88 -6.99
C ARG A 93 0.59 -3.21 -6.30
N HIS A 94 -0.31 -3.86 -7.03
CA HIS A 94 -1.53 -4.42 -6.50
C HIS A 94 -1.38 -5.93 -6.34
N PHE A 95 -1.78 -6.44 -5.19
CA PHE A 95 -1.80 -7.87 -4.87
C PHE A 95 -3.23 -8.27 -4.56
N LEU A 96 -3.78 -9.19 -5.33
CA LEU A 96 -5.16 -9.65 -5.24
C LEU A 96 -5.20 -11.12 -4.82
N GLY A 97 -6.02 -11.44 -3.86
CA GLY A 97 -6.20 -12.82 -3.39
C GLY A 97 -7.65 -13.12 -3.05
N PHE A 98 -8.03 -14.37 -3.25
CA PHE A 98 -9.33 -14.87 -2.84
C PHE A 98 -9.16 -15.91 -1.73
N THR A 99 -10.01 -15.85 -0.72
CA THR A 99 -10.11 -16.91 0.28
C THR A 99 -10.96 -18.07 -0.23
N ALA A 100 -10.90 -19.20 0.44
CA ALA A 100 -11.75 -20.34 0.13
C ALA A 100 -13.26 -20.03 0.33
N SER A 101 -13.58 -19.05 1.20
CA SER A 101 -14.94 -18.54 1.39
C SER A 101 -15.40 -17.57 0.30
N GLY A 102 -14.52 -17.18 -0.64
CA GLY A 102 -14.83 -16.25 -1.73
C GLY A 102 -14.55 -14.77 -1.40
N ASP A 103 -13.98 -14.46 -0.23
CA ASP A 103 -13.63 -13.08 0.09
C ASP A 103 -12.50 -12.59 -0.82
N LEU A 104 -12.63 -11.37 -1.33
CA LEU A 104 -11.57 -10.69 -2.09
C LEU A 104 -10.71 -9.87 -1.15
N ASN A 105 -9.41 -10.10 -1.19
CA ASN A 105 -8.39 -9.29 -0.54
C ASN A 105 -7.59 -8.53 -1.59
N ALA A 106 -7.45 -7.22 -1.44
CA ALA A 106 -6.68 -6.37 -2.33
C ALA A 106 -5.69 -5.52 -1.53
N THR A 107 -4.39 -5.71 -1.77
CA THR A 107 -3.32 -4.90 -1.17
C THR A 107 -2.69 -4.03 -2.24
N SER A 108 -2.59 -2.74 -1.98
CA SER A 108 -1.89 -1.78 -2.85
C SER A 108 -0.69 -1.23 -2.11
N VAL A 109 0.50 -1.37 -2.68
CA VAL A 109 1.75 -0.81 -2.14
C VAL A 109 2.26 0.24 -3.11
N HIS A 110 2.43 1.46 -2.62
CA HIS A 110 2.82 2.62 -3.41
C HIS A 110 4.34 2.85 -3.35
N GLY A 111 4.93 3.30 -4.45
CA GLY A 111 6.32 3.74 -4.52
C GLY A 111 6.52 5.13 -3.89
N PHE A 112 6.00 5.31 -2.66
CA PHE A 112 6.16 6.49 -1.83
C PHE A 112 6.49 6.08 -0.40
N PHE A 113 7.49 6.71 0.20
CA PHE A 113 7.81 6.51 1.60
C PHE A 113 6.80 7.20 2.52
N ALA A 114 6.45 6.53 3.61
CA ALA A 114 5.56 7.07 4.62
C ALA A 114 6.24 8.14 5.50
N SER A 115 7.56 8.09 5.59
CA SER A 115 8.38 9.02 6.37
C SER A 115 9.85 8.91 5.95
N ASP A 116 10.69 9.80 6.48
CA ASP A 116 12.16 9.79 6.31
C ASP A 116 12.83 8.50 6.81
N LYS A 117 12.12 7.71 7.63
CA LYS A 117 12.58 6.41 8.12
C LYS A 117 12.29 5.26 7.15
N GLY A 118 11.74 5.55 5.98
CA GLY A 118 11.33 4.57 4.99
C GLY A 118 9.93 3.99 5.28
N GLY A 119 9.67 2.82 4.72
CA GLY A 119 8.36 2.19 4.72
C GLY A 119 7.46 2.74 3.60
N LEU A 120 7.08 1.87 2.67
CA LEU A 120 6.22 2.21 1.54
C LEU A 120 4.78 2.34 2.00
N LEU A 121 4.07 3.39 1.57
CA LEU A 121 2.65 3.55 1.87
C LEU A 121 1.86 2.37 1.31
N ALA A 122 0.93 1.85 2.10
CA ALA A 122 0.10 0.72 1.71
C ALA A 122 -1.34 0.86 2.18
N SER A 123 -2.24 0.30 1.39
CA SER A 123 -3.65 0.08 1.76
C SER A 123 -4.04 -1.37 1.50
N HIS A 124 -4.98 -1.88 2.29
CA HIS A 124 -5.53 -3.21 2.12
C HIS A 124 -7.04 -3.18 2.30
N SER A 125 -7.75 -3.79 1.36
CA SER A 125 -9.21 -3.91 1.36
C SER A 125 -9.62 -5.37 1.46
N VAL A 126 -10.66 -5.64 2.24
CA VAL A 126 -11.32 -6.95 2.26
C VAL A 126 -12.78 -6.76 1.89
N HIS A 127 -13.24 -7.52 0.89
CA HIS A 127 -14.64 -7.61 0.50
C HIS A 127 -15.12 -9.03 0.83
N MET A 128 -15.95 -9.13 1.86
CA MET A 128 -16.42 -10.42 2.35
C MET A 128 -17.59 -10.94 1.51
N ALA A 129 -17.54 -12.22 1.15
CA ALA A 129 -18.55 -12.88 0.32
C ALA A 129 -19.87 -13.21 1.04
N GLY A 130 -20.03 -12.77 2.28
CA GLY A 130 -21.22 -13.04 3.10
C GLY A 130 -22.39 -12.09 2.83
N GLU A 131 -23.57 -12.48 3.29
CA GLU A 131 -24.76 -11.64 3.37
C GLU A 131 -25.09 -11.36 4.84
N PRO A 132 -25.33 -10.10 5.22
CA PRO A 132 -25.24 -8.88 4.42
C PRO A 132 -23.80 -8.51 4.00
N PRO A 133 -23.61 -7.64 2.98
CA PRO A 133 -22.30 -7.24 2.52
C PRO A 133 -21.45 -6.60 3.62
N ARG A 134 -20.18 -6.98 3.69
CA ARG A 134 -19.21 -6.40 4.63
C ARG A 134 -17.92 -6.06 3.89
N THR A 135 -17.30 -4.96 4.29
CA THR A 135 -16.00 -4.55 3.78
C THR A 135 -15.12 -4.08 4.92
N SER A 136 -13.81 -4.16 4.74
CA SER A 136 -12.89 -3.43 5.62
C SER A 136 -11.80 -2.75 4.80
N GLN A 137 -11.34 -1.61 5.31
CA GLN A 137 -10.24 -0.83 4.76
C GLN A 137 -9.18 -0.65 5.82
N HIS A 138 -7.94 -0.92 5.44
CA HIS A 138 -6.78 -0.86 6.31
C HIS A 138 -5.71 0.01 5.67
N TYR A 139 -5.05 0.84 6.47
CA TYR A 139 -3.99 1.75 6.04
C TYR A 139 -2.73 1.50 6.86
N GLY A 140 -1.59 1.49 6.21
CA GLY A 140 -0.34 1.17 6.86
C GLY A 140 0.87 1.35 5.97
N ILE A 141 1.92 0.62 6.31
CA ILE A 141 3.19 0.65 5.61
C ILE A 141 3.69 -0.77 5.31
N CYS A 142 4.44 -0.90 4.22
CA CYS A 142 5.18 -2.12 3.89
C CYS A 142 6.68 -1.82 3.83
N ASN A 143 7.49 -2.63 4.50
CA ASN A 143 8.95 -2.57 4.44
C ASN A 143 9.47 -3.69 3.55
N ALA A 144 10.35 -3.34 2.61
CA ALA A 144 11.07 -4.31 1.79
C ALA A 144 12.03 -5.14 2.67
N LYS A 145 12.12 -6.45 2.37
CA LYS A 145 13.04 -7.39 3.01
C LYS A 145 14.05 -7.89 2.00
#